data_450958cef4b2dd3c8c0fda69c4c15431
#
_entry.id   450958cef4b2dd3c8c0fda69c4c15431
#
_cell.length_a   1.000
_cell.length_b   1.000
_cell.length_c   1.000
_cell.angle_alpha   90.00
_cell.angle_beta   90.00
_cell.angle_gamma   90.00
#
_symmetry.space_group_name_H-M   'P 1'
#
loop_
_entity.id
_entity.type
_entity.pdbx_description
1 polymer ?
#
loop_
_entity_poly.entity_id
_entity_poly.type
_entity_poly.pdbx_seq_one_letter_code
_entity_poly.pdbx_strand_id
1 'polypeptide(L)'
;MNSSQWDAVLFDYGRVLSYAPSREELLDFAALTGVSEAVFFELYSNTRDHYDRGHADYRQHWQRFADVAEVQISPPTLERMVAMESDMWTRLNPEMLTLAREIKSRGLKTAILSNMPFDLLAELRRKFDWLDEFDVQTWSCELGVIKPDAEIYHACLTALGCEAGRALFFDDRPRNVDGAKQSGMDAHVFESAAQAREIVQRGLNLS
;
A
#
# COMPACT_ATOMS: atom_id res chain seq x y z
N MET A 1 0.71 -30.66 17.06
CA MET A 1 0.45 -29.67 16.00
C MET A 1 0.91 -28.34 16.57
N ASN A 2 2.03 -27.79 16.07
CA ASN A 2 2.46 -26.45 16.49
C ASN A 2 1.41 -25.44 15.95
N SER A 3 0.63 -24.87 16.84
CA SER A 3 -0.36 -23.86 16.45
C SER A 3 0.36 -22.58 16.06
N SER A 4 0.15 -22.12 14.83
CA SER A 4 0.60 -20.79 14.41
C SER A 4 0.09 -19.70 15.36
N GLN A 5 0.90 -18.68 15.60
CA GLN A 5 0.48 -17.48 16.33
C GLN A 5 -0.65 -16.75 15.59
N TRP A 6 -0.67 -16.81 14.26
CA TRP A 6 -1.62 -16.10 13.40
C TRP A 6 -2.42 -17.08 12.53
N ASP A 7 -3.58 -16.64 12.07
CA ASP A 7 -4.43 -17.28 11.07
C ASP A 7 -4.33 -16.56 9.71
N ALA A 8 -3.90 -15.29 9.72
CA ALA A 8 -3.75 -14.50 8.52
C ALA A 8 -2.53 -13.56 8.58
N VAL A 9 -1.96 -13.26 7.41
CA VAL A 9 -0.93 -12.24 7.22
C VAL A 9 -1.37 -11.24 6.16
N LEU A 10 -1.35 -9.97 6.54
CA LEU A 10 -1.75 -8.84 5.70
C LEU A 10 -0.52 -8.04 5.29
N PHE A 11 -0.54 -7.52 4.09
CA PHE A 11 0.55 -6.74 3.51
C PHE A 11 0.03 -5.42 2.96
N ASP A 12 0.72 -4.31 3.23
CA ASP A 12 0.55 -3.14 2.38
C ASP A 12 1.05 -3.45 0.96
N TYR A 13 0.54 -2.70 -0.01
CA TYR A 13 1.02 -2.79 -1.38
C TYR A 13 2.30 -1.95 -1.56
N GLY A 14 2.20 -0.64 -1.33
CA GLY A 14 3.28 0.30 -1.57
C GLY A 14 4.50 0.05 -0.67
N ARG A 15 5.68 -0.10 -1.26
CA ARG A 15 6.95 -0.35 -0.56
C ARG A 15 7.04 -1.66 0.21
N VAL A 16 5.99 -2.48 0.21
CA VAL A 16 5.98 -3.83 0.78
C VAL A 16 5.89 -4.87 -0.34
N LEU A 17 4.74 -4.95 -1.04
CA LEU A 17 4.58 -5.82 -2.22
C LEU A 17 5.13 -5.19 -3.50
N SER A 18 5.29 -3.87 -3.54
CA SER A 18 6.03 -3.17 -4.59
C SER A 18 7.31 -2.54 -4.04
N TYR A 19 8.29 -2.30 -4.90
CA TYR A 19 9.44 -1.49 -4.53
C TYR A 19 9.08 -0.02 -4.40
N ALA A 20 9.80 0.68 -3.52
CA ALA A 20 9.72 2.13 -3.46
C ALA A 20 10.21 2.75 -4.78
N PRO A 21 9.62 3.86 -5.23
CA PRO A 21 10.26 4.71 -6.23
C PRO A 21 11.65 5.15 -5.75
N SER A 22 12.61 5.18 -6.67
CA SER A 22 13.93 5.73 -6.37
C SER A 22 13.86 7.24 -6.12
N ARG A 23 14.88 7.79 -5.43
CA ARG A 23 14.97 9.24 -5.26
C ARG A 23 15.04 9.98 -6.61
N GLU A 24 15.76 9.43 -7.58
CA GLU A 24 15.89 10.01 -8.93
C GLU A 24 14.53 10.09 -9.63
N GLU A 25 13.75 9.00 -9.64
CA GLU A 25 12.40 8.99 -10.20
C GLU A 25 11.46 9.99 -9.53
N LEU A 26 11.55 10.14 -8.22
CA LEU A 26 10.75 11.13 -7.49
C LEU A 26 11.17 12.56 -7.81
N LEU A 27 12.46 12.81 -8.05
CA LEU A 27 12.96 14.12 -8.49
C LEU A 27 12.54 14.45 -9.92
N ASP A 28 12.64 13.49 -10.85
CA ASP A 28 12.17 13.64 -12.22
C ASP A 28 10.66 13.90 -12.26
N PHE A 29 9.91 13.21 -11.39
CA PHE A 29 8.48 13.42 -11.24
C PHE A 29 8.18 14.82 -10.67
N ALA A 30 8.89 15.25 -9.63
CA ALA A 30 8.77 16.58 -9.04
C ALA A 30 9.03 17.68 -10.07
N ALA A 31 10.05 17.50 -10.94
CA ALA A 31 10.38 18.47 -11.99
C ALA A 31 9.23 18.72 -12.97
N LEU A 32 8.34 17.75 -13.19
CA LEU A 32 7.15 17.93 -14.04
C LEU A 32 6.12 18.89 -13.43
N THR A 33 6.09 19.05 -12.11
CA THR A 33 5.14 19.92 -11.43
C THR A 33 5.54 21.40 -11.48
N GLY A 34 6.82 21.69 -11.75
CA GLY A 34 7.35 23.06 -11.76
C GLY A 34 7.61 23.68 -10.39
N VAL A 35 7.43 22.93 -9.28
CA VAL A 35 7.72 23.40 -7.92
C VAL A 35 9.10 22.94 -7.46
N SER A 36 9.60 23.54 -6.36
CA SER A 36 10.84 23.06 -5.74
C SER A 36 10.66 21.66 -5.12
N GLU A 37 11.77 20.92 -5.01
CA GLU A 37 11.80 19.60 -4.39
C GLU A 37 11.12 19.59 -3.01
N ALA A 38 11.43 20.58 -2.16
CA ALA A 38 10.86 20.67 -0.82
C ALA A 38 9.33 20.81 -0.83
N VAL A 39 8.81 21.68 -1.68
CA VAL A 39 7.36 21.88 -1.84
C VAL A 39 6.69 20.61 -2.41
N PHE A 40 7.34 19.97 -3.38
CA PHE A 40 6.81 18.74 -3.96
C PHE A 40 6.65 17.65 -2.89
N PHE A 41 7.69 17.33 -2.12
CA PHE A 41 7.63 16.26 -1.12
C PHE A 41 6.62 16.56 0.00
N GLU A 42 6.48 17.82 0.39
CA GLU A 42 5.46 18.23 1.36
C GLU A 42 4.05 17.99 0.79
N LEU A 43 3.74 18.49 -0.39
CA LEU A 43 2.40 18.44 -0.97
C LEU A 43 2.04 17.04 -1.49
N TYR A 44 2.98 16.31 -2.08
CA TYR A 44 2.73 14.97 -2.63
C TYR A 44 2.14 14.01 -1.60
N SER A 45 2.59 14.10 -0.35
CA SER A 45 2.03 13.29 0.73
C SER A 45 0.74 13.87 1.32
N ASN A 46 0.68 15.20 1.48
CA ASN A 46 -0.40 15.86 2.21
C ASN A 46 -1.69 16.05 1.40
N THR A 47 -1.64 15.96 0.07
CA THR A 47 -2.81 16.10 -0.79
C THR A 47 -3.48 14.78 -1.18
N ARG A 48 -2.88 13.62 -0.83
CA ARG A 48 -3.33 12.31 -1.31
C ARG A 48 -4.57 11.74 -0.65
N ASP A 49 -4.86 12.09 0.60
CA ASP A 49 -5.93 11.42 1.37
C ASP A 49 -7.27 11.37 0.62
N HIS A 50 -7.65 12.47 -0.05
CA HIS A 50 -8.89 12.52 -0.83
C HIS A 50 -8.85 11.62 -2.07
N TYR A 51 -7.69 11.53 -2.71
CA TYR A 51 -7.43 10.68 -3.87
C TYR A 51 -7.40 9.20 -3.47
N ASP A 52 -6.67 8.86 -2.42
CA ASP A 52 -6.57 7.50 -1.91
C ASP A 52 -7.90 6.96 -1.33
N ARG A 53 -8.82 7.86 -0.90
CA ARG A 53 -10.20 7.49 -0.56
C ARG A 53 -11.11 7.25 -1.77
N GLY A 54 -10.64 7.49 -2.99
CA GLY A 54 -11.47 7.38 -4.20
C GLY A 54 -12.47 8.52 -4.40
N HIS A 55 -12.31 9.63 -3.66
CA HIS A 55 -13.17 10.81 -3.77
C HIS A 55 -12.73 11.77 -4.87
N ALA A 56 -11.63 11.48 -5.56
CA ALA A 56 -11.11 12.23 -6.70
C ALA A 56 -10.49 11.26 -7.70
N ASP A 57 -10.50 11.63 -8.98
CA ASP A 57 -9.65 11.05 -9.99
C ASP A 57 -8.26 11.74 -10.02
N TYR A 58 -7.35 11.25 -10.87
CA TYR A 58 -6.00 11.80 -10.97
C TYR A 58 -6.00 13.28 -11.42
N ARG A 59 -6.95 13.70 -12.26
CA ARG A 59 -7.05 15.10 -12.73
C ARG A 59 -7.41 16.02 -11.59
N GLN A 60 -8.41 15.66 -10.81
CA GLN A 60 -8.86 16.40 -9.64
C GLN A 60 -7.78 16.45 -8.55
N HIS A 61 -7.05 15.34 -8.35
CA HIS A 61 -5.92 15.28 -7.41
C HIS A 61 -4.81 16.25 -7.81
N TRP A 62 -4.35 16.18 -9.06
CA TRP A 62 -3.27 17.04 -9.52
C TRP A 62 -3.69 18.50 -9.73
N GLN A 63 -4.97 18.77 -10.01
CA GLN A 63 -5.51 20.12 -9.98
C GLN A 63 -5.44 20.70 -8.57
N ARG A 64 -5.86 19.93 -7.55
CA ARG A 64 -5.75 20.33 -6.15
C ARG A 64 -4.29 20.59 -5.74
N PHE A 65 -3.36 19.73 -6.16
CA PHE A 65 -1.93 19.97 -5.95
C PHE A 65 -1.49 21.31 -6.58
N ALA A 66 -1.84 21.54 -7.83
CA ALA A 66 -1.49 22.74 -8.59
C ALA A 66 -2.08 24.01 -7.94
N ASP A 67 -3.33 23.94 -7.45
CA ASP A 67 -4.00 25.06 -6.77
C ASP A 67 -3.28 25.42 -5.45
N VAL A 68 -2.89 24.42 -4.65
CA VAL A 68 -2.16 24.63 -3.39
C VAL A 68 -0.74 25.13 -3.63
N ALA A 69 -0.09 24.63 -4.68
CA ALA A 69 1.27 25.01 -5.05
C ALA A 69 1.36 26.32 -5.84
N GLU A 70 0.20 26.91 -6.21
CA GLU A 70 0.09 28.11 -7.07
C GLU A 70 0.83 27.95 -8.43
N VAL A 71 0.73 26.75 -9.03
CA VAL A 71 1.31 26.44 -10.35
C VAL A 71 0.24 25.98 -11.36
N GLN A 72 0.62 25.88 -12.62
CA GLN A 72 -0.23 25.30 -13.66
C GLN A 72 0.41 24.06 -14.25
N ILE A 73 -0.33 22.95 -14.24
CA ILE A 73 0.07 21.70 -14.88
C ILE A 73 -0.70 21.55 -16.19
N SER A 74 0.01 21.53 -17.32
CA SER A 74 -0.64 21.40 -18.63
C SER A 74 -1.20 19.98 -18.82
N PRO A 75 -2.27 19.78 -19.63
CA PRO A 75 -2.81 18.45 -19.90
C PRO A 75 -1.77 17.44 -20.40
N PRO A 76 -0.86 17.77 -21.33
CA PRO A 76 0.19 16.83 -21.74
C PRO A 76 1.17 16.48 -20.61
N THR A 77 1.50 17.45 -19.74
CA THR A 77 2.33 17.20 -18.56
C THR A 77 1.61 16.24 -17.59
N LEU A 78 0.32 16.46 -17.36
CA LEU A 78 -0.48 15.61 -16.49
C LEU A 78 -0.52 14.15 -16.99
N GLU A 79 -0.75 13.93 -18.29
CA GLU A 79 -0.74 12.58 -18.87
C GLU A 79 0.63 11.89 -18.68
N ARG A 80 1.72 12.64 -18.83
CA ARG A 80 3.06 12.14 -18.57
C ARG A 80 3.28 11.79 -17.09
N MET A 81 2.75 12.61 -16.17
CA MET A 81 2.82 12.35 -14.73
C MET A 81 2.08 11.06 -14.36
N VAL A 82 0.88 10.84 -14.92
CA VAL A 82 0.10 9.61 -14.68
C VAL A 82 0.85 8.37 -15.13
N ALA A 83 1.41 8.40 -16.34
CA ALA A 83 2.19 7.27 -16.86
C ALA A 83 3.41 6.98 -15.98
N MET A 84 4.13 8.03 -15.59
CA MET A 84 5.32 7.91 -14.75
C MET A 84 4.99 7.42 -13.33
N GLU A 85 3.91 7.94 -12.71
CA GLU A 85 3.45 7.46 -11.39
C GLU A 85 3.06 5.97 -11.45
N SER A 86 2.34 5.56 -12.50
CA SER A 86 2.01 4.16 -12.72
C SER A 86 3.26 3.29 -12.80
N ASP A 87 4.26 3.67 -13.58
CA ASP A 87 5.50 2.89 -13.73
C ASP A 87 6.29 2.80 -12.41
N MET A 88 6.37 3.90 -11.67
CA MET A 88 7.03 3.93 -10.36
C MET A 88 6.42 2.95 -9.36
N TRP A 89 5.08 2.84 -9.32
CA TRP A 89 4.38 2.03 -8.32
C TRP A 89 4.03 0.61 -8.77
N THR A 90 4.30 0.24 -10.02
CA THR A 90 4.02 -1.11 -10.54
C THR A 90 5.22 -2.06 -10.52
N ARG A 91 6.32 -1.73 -9.85
CA ARG A 91 7.49 -2.61 -9.71
C ARG A 91 7.30 -3.56 -8.53
N LEU A 92 7.02 -4.82 -8.86
CA LEU A 92 6.81 -5.89 -7.86
C LEU A 92 8.07 -6.13 -7.04
N ASN A 93 7.88 -6.38 -5.74
CA ASN A 93 8.87 -6.98 -4.84
C ASN A 93 8.71 -8.51 -4.86
N PRO A 94 9.52 -9.27 -5.62
CA PRO A 94 9.32 -10.70 -5.81
C PRO A 94 9.60 -11.51 -4.54
N GLU A 95 10.43 -11.00 -3.63
CA GLU A 95 10.73 -11.67 -2.36
C GLU A 95 9.50 -11.68 -1.45
N MET A 96 8.74 -10.58 -1.44
CA MET A 96 7.52 -10.48 -0.63
C MET A 96 6.38 -11.31 -1.23
N LEU A 97 6.25 -11.36 -2.56
CA LEU A 97 5.28 -12.26 -3.19
C LEU A 97 5.61 -13.73 -2.92
N THR A 98 6.90 -14.10 -2.96
CA THR A 98 7.35 -15.43 -2.59
C THR A 98 7.01 -15.76 -1.13
N LEU A 99 7.25 -14.81 -0.21
CA LEU A 99 6.89 -14.98 1.21
C LEU A 99 5.37 -15.17 1.38
N ALA A 100 4.54 -14.38 0.68
CA ALA A 100 3.08 -14.52 0.73
C ALA A 100 2.62 -15.92 0.25
N ARG A 101 3.19 -16.44 -0.83
CA ARG A 101 2.93 -17.79 -1.33
C ARG A 101 3.34 -18.89 -0.34
N GLU A 102 4.51 -18.74 0.30
CA GLU A 102 4.97 -19.66 1.34
C GLU A 102 4.03 -19.68 2.56
N ILE A 103 3.55 -18.51 2.99
CA ILE A 103 2.57 -18.36 4.07
C ILE A 103 1.26 -19.09 3.71
N LYS A 104 0.75 -18.83 2.50
CA LYS A 104 -0.47 -19.49 2.00
C LYS A 104 -0.32 -20.99 1.89
N SER A 105 0.84 -21.49 1.45
CA SER A 105 1.11 -22.93 1.37
C SER A 105 1.10 -23.65 2.74
N ARG A 106 1.23 -22.88 3.82
CA ARG A 106 1.14 -23.37 5.21
C ARG A 106 -0.27 -23.29 5.80
N GLY A 107 -1.26 -22.90 4.98
CA GLY A 107 -2.65 -22.84 5.36
C GLY A 107 -3.09 -21.54 6.07
N LEU A 108 -2.23 -20.51 6.10
CA LEU A 108 -2.64 -19.20 6.57
C LEU A 108 -3.30 -18.42 5.43
N LYS A 109 -4.24 -17.58 5.75
CA LYS A 109 -4.83 -16.63 4.80
C LYS A 109 -3.87 -15.47 4.53
N THR A 110 -3.95 -14.91 3.32
CA THR A 110 -3.17 -13.75 2.93
C THR A 110 -4.07 -12.62 2.44
N ALA A 111 -3.73 -11.37 2.76
CA ALA A 111 -4.49 -10.24 2.26
C ALA A 111 -3.59 -9.06 1.84
N ILE A 112 -4.09 -8.26 0.91
CA ILE A 112 -3.59 -6.92 0.63
C ILE A 112 -4.48 -5.92 1.38
N LEU A 113 -3.85 -4.94 2.05
CA LEU A 113 -4.54 -3.85 2.75
C LEU A 113 -3.82 -2.53 2.44
N SER A 114 -4.31 -1.76 1.50
CA SER A 114 -3.57 -0.62 0.97
C SER A 114 -4.39 0.65 0.76
N ASN A 115 -3.75 1.80 1.02
CA ASN A 115 -4.21 3.09 0.56
C ASN A 115 -3.86 3.23 -0.92
N MET A 116 -4.87 3.22 -1.80
CA MET A 116 -4.70 3.08 -3.23
C MET A 116 -5.80 3.83 -3.98
N PRO A 117 -5.49 4.77 -4.89
CA PRO A 117 -6.50 5.42 -5.71
C PRO A 117 -6.98 4.51 -6.85
N PHE A 118 -8.18 4.80 -7.37
CA PHE A 118 -8.81 3.99 -8.43
C PHE A 118 -7.97 3.86 -9.70
N ASP A 119 -7.32 4.95 -10.13
CA ASP A 119 -6.56 4.96 -11.38
C ASP A 119 -5.36 4.00 -11.31
N LEU A 120 -4.63 4.01 -10.19
CA LEU A 120 -3.50 3.10 -9.99
C LEU A 120 -3.97 1.66 -9.78
N LEU A 121 -5.07 1.44 -9.04
CA LEU A 121 -5.66 0.13 -8.85
C LEU A 121 -6.10 -0.50 -10.19
N ALA A 122 -6.72 0.29 -11.07
CA ALA A 122 -7.11 -0.17 -12.40
C ALA A 122 -5.90 -0.61 -13.23
N GLU A 123 -4.81 0.14 -13.15
CA GLU A 123 -3.56 -0.20 -13.83
C GLU A 123 -2.90 -1.47 -13.26
N LEU A 124 -2.91 -1.63 -11.94
CA LEU A 124 -2.42 -2.86 -11.28
C LEU A 124 -3.21 -4.09 -11.73
N ARG A 125 -4.53 -4.01 -11.73
CA ARG A 125 -5.40 -5.10 -12.18
C ARG A 125 -5.24 -5.43 -13.66
N ARG A 126 -4.88 -4.43 -14.47
CA ARG A 126 -4.59 -4.63 -15.90
C ARG A 126 -3.22 -5.30 -16.13
N LYS A 127 -2.23 -5.00 -15.28
CA LYS A 127 -0.84 -5.47 -15.44
C LYS A 127 -0.57 -6.83 -14.78
N PHE A 128 -1.31 -7.18 -13.72
CA PHE A 128 -0.90 -8.25 -12.82
C PHE A 128 -2.03 -9.19 -12.42
N ASP A 129 -1.87 -10.46 -12.79
CA ASP A 129 -2.78 -11.55 -12.38
C ASP A 129 -2.48 -12.06 -10.95
N TRP A 130 -1.26 -11.82 -10.42
CA TRP A 130 -0.88 -12.31 -9.09
C TRP A 130 -1.66 -11.68 -7.94
N LEU A 131 -2.34 -10.57 -8.16
CA LEU A 131 -3.25 -9.98 -7.16
C LEU A 131 -4.31 -10.98 -6.70
N ASP A 132 -4.78 -11.85 -7.61
CA ASP A 132 -5.80 -12.87 -7.34
C ASP A 132 -5.26 -14.06 -6.53
N GLU A 133 -3.97 -14.10 -6.26
CA GLU A 133 -3.38 -15.10 -5.37
C GLU A 133 -3.70 -14.81 -3.88
N PHE A 134 -4.06 -13.57 -3.54
CA PHE A 134 -4.45 -13.20 -2.17
C PHE A 134 -5.91 -13.55 -1.90
N ASP A 135 -6.18 -14.04 -0.68
CA ASP A 135 -7.54 -14.44 -0.29
C ASP A 135 -8.48 -13.24 -0.14
N VAL A 136 -7.93 -12.09 0.26
CA VAL A 136 -8.66 -10.82 0.39
C VAL A 136 -7.81 -9.67 -0.17
N GLN A 137 -8.45 -8.75 -0.86
CA GLN A 137 -7.86 -7.49 -1.29
C GLN A 137 -8.72 -6.35 -0.74
N THR A 138 -8.13 -5.48 0.08
CA THR A 138 -8.79 -4.32 0.68
C THR A 138 -8.13 -3.05 0.19
N TRP A 139 -8.84 -2.31 -0.64
CA TRP A 139 -8.38 -1.08 -1.26
C TRP A 139 -9.16 0.11 -0.71
N SER A 140 -8.47 1.13 -0.23
CA SER A 140 -9.08 2.31 0.38
C SER A 140 -10.09 3.01 -0.53
N CYS A 141 -9.78 3.11 -1.83
CA CYS A 141 -10.68 3.76 -2.78
C CYS A 141 -12.03 3.06 -2.94
N GLU A 142 -12.08 1.72 -2.79
CA GLU A 142 -13.31 0.95 -2.88
C GLU A 142 -14.18 1.08 -1.62
N LEU A 143 -13.55 1.40 -0.47
CA LEU A 143 -14.24 1.56 0.81
C LEU A 143 -14.53 3.02 1.19
N GLY A 144 -13.84 3.99 0.59
CA GLY A 144 -13.92 5.41 0.98
C GLY A 144 -13.19 5.75 2.28
N VAL A 145 -12.43 4.82 2.85
CA VAL A 145 -11.65 4.99 4.10
C VAL A 145 -10.20 4.59 3.89
N ILE A 146 -9.29 5.22 4.62
CA ILE A 146 -7.84 5.00 4.47
C ILE A 146 -7.21 4.56 5.80
N LYS A 147 -6.07 3.88 5.75
CA LYS A 147 -5.21 3.72 6.92
C LYS A 147 -4.71 5.10 7.37
N PRO A 148 -4.70 5.43 8.67
CA PRO A 148 -4.88 4.55 9.83
C PRO A 148 -6.31 4.51 10.41
N ASP A 149 -7.37 4.85 9.67
CA ASP A 149 -8.74 4.79 10.18
C ASP A 149 -9.08 3.34 10.56
N ALA A 150 -9.70 3.10 11.73
CA ALA A 150 -9.97 1.75 12.26
C ALA A 150 -10.86 0.93 11.32
N GLU A 151 -11.75 1.58 10.59
CA GLU A 151 -12.73 0.98 9.70
C GLU A 151 -12.08 0.13 8.60
N ILE A 152 -10.94 0.54 8.03
CA ILE A 152 -10.30 -0.20 6.94
C ILE A 152 -9.69 -1.52 7.44
N TYR A 153 -9.13 -1.53 8.67
CA TYR A 153 -8.60 -2.75 9.29
C TYR A 153 -9.73 -3.72 9.62
N HIS A 154 -10.82 -3.23 10.20
CA HIS A 154 -11.99 -4.05 10.52
C HIS A 154 -12.65 -4.63 9.26
N ALA A 155 -12.75 -3.86 8.17
CA ALA A 155 -13.28 -4.35 6.90
C ALA A 155 -12.44 -5.52 6.36
N CYS A 156 -11.10 -5.38 6.36
CA CYS A 156 -10.19 -6.43 5.92
C CYS A 156 -10.29 -7.69 6.80
N LEU A 157 -10.28 -7.55 8.11
CA LEU A 157 -10.40 -8.66 9.06
C LEU A 157 -11.75 -9.38 8.92
N THR A 158 -12.83 -8.63 8.72
CA THR A 158 -14.17 -9.19 8.47
C THR A 158 -14.20 -10.02 7.20
N ALA A 159 -13.65 -9.48 6.10
CA ALA A 159 -13.56 -10.20 4.83
C ALA A 159 -12.71 -11.47 4.93
N LEU A 160 -11.62 -11.44 5.72
CA LEU A 160 -10.78 -12.59 6.02
C LEU A 160 -11.49 -13.62 6.94
N GLY A 161 -12.51 -13.19 7.72
CA GLY A 161 -13.04 -14.00 8.80
C GLY A 161 -11.97 -14.33 9.85
N CYS A 162 -11.16 -13.34 10.22
CA CYS A 162 -10.03 -13.47 11.13
C CYS A 162 -10.17 -12.50 12.30
N GLU A 163 -9.90 -12.99 13.52
CA GLU A 163 -9.84 -12.12 14.70
C GLU A 163 -8.57 -11.25 14.67
N ALA A 164 -8.67 -10.01 15.14
CA ALA A 164 -7.56 -9.05 15.08
C ALA A 164 -6.27 -9.59 15.73
N GLY A 165 -6.37 -10.19 16.93
CA GLY A 165 -5.22 -10.78 17.63
C GLY A 165 -4.61 -12.02 16.96
N ARG A 166 -5.22 -12.51 15.88
CA ARG A 166 -4.75 -13.62 15.06
C ARG A 166 -4.27 -13.17 13.66
N ALA A 167 -4.13 -11.87 13.44
CA ALA A 167 -3.68 -11.27 12.19
C ALA A 167 -2.35 -10.56 12.38
N LEU A 168 -1.40 -10.85 11.49
CA LEU A 168 -0.12 -10.14 11.36
C LEU A 168 -0.21 -9.14 10.21
N PHE A 169 0.29 -7.91 10.38
CA PHE A 169 0.30 -6.89 9.34
C PHE A 169 1.68 -6.25 9.15
N PHE A 170 2.06 -6.05 7.89
CA PHE A 170 3.27 -5.32 7.48
C PHE A 170 2.91 -4.08 6.67
N ASP A 171 3.44 -2.91 7.10
CA ASP A 171 3.26 -1.62 6.43
C ASP A 171 4.54 -0.78 6.61
N ASP A 172 4.95 -0.01 5.61
CA ASP A 172 6.15 0.82 5.67
C ASP A 172 5.98 2.08 6.54
N ARG A 173 4.73 2.45 6.86
CA ARG A 173 4.41 3.67 7.60
C ARG A 173 4.10 3.38 9.08
N PRO A 174 4.90 3.91 10.02
CA PRO A 174 4.63 3.73 11.46
C PRO A 174 3.20 4.08 11.87
N ARG A 175 2.63 5.17 11.34
CA ARG A 175 1.24 5.59 11.65
C ARG A 175 0.21 4.52 11.30
N ASN A 176 0.41 3.78 10.21
CA ASN A 176 -0.51 2.72 9.79
C ASN A 176 -0.35 1.49 10.68
N VAL A 177 0.89 1.16 11.04
CA VAL A 177 1.20 0.09 12.01
C VAL A 177 0.57 0.39 13.36
N ASP A 178 0.64 1.63 13.83
CA ASP A 178 0.02 2.05 15.09
C ASP A 178 -1.51 1.94 15.03
N GLY A 179 -2.14 2.31 13.92
CA GLY A 179 -3.57 2.13 13.68
C GLY A 179 -3.99 0.64 13.70
N ALA A 180 -3.19 -0.23 13.07
CA ALA A 180 -3.42 -1.67 13.11
C ALA A 180 -3.32 -2.24 14.54
N LYS A 181 -2.31 -1.83 15.31
CA LYS A 181 -2.15 -2.22 16.72
C LYS A 181 -3.31 -1.75 17.59
N GLN A 182 -3.79 -0.52 17.38
CA GLN A 182 -4.98 0.00 18.06
C GLN A 182 -6.24 -0.78 17.70
N SER A 183 -6.28 -1.36 16.51
CA SER A 183 -7.34 -2.28 16.06
C SER A 183 -7.15 -3.72 16.59
N GLY A 184 -6.13 -3.97 17.42
CA GLY A 184 -5.86 -5.25 18.07
C GLY A 184 -5.00 -6.23 17.27
N MET A 185 -4.45 -5.83 16.13
CA MET A 185 -3.59 -6.67 15.29
C MET A 185 -2.16 -6.72 15.83
N ASP A 186 -1.44 -7.82 15.51
CA ASP A 186 0.02 -7.83 15.56
C ASP A 186 0.53 -7.12 14.29
N ALA A 187 1.31 -6.05 14.44
CA ALA A 187 1.71 -5.25 13.28
C ALA A 187 3.16 -4.73 13.42
N HIS A 188 3.87 -4.74 12.32
CA HIS A 188 5.28 -4.36 12.26
C HIS A 188 5.56 -3.38 11.13
N VAL A 189 6.43 -2.41 11.41
CA VAL A 189 6.98 -1.57 10.36
C VAL A 189 7.83 -2.44 9.44
N PHE A 190 7.51 -2.43 8.17
CA PHE A 190 8.25 -3.17 7.16
C PHE A 190 9.57 -2.46 6.84
N GLU A 191 10.67 -3.17 6.99
CA GLU A 191 12.02 -2.68 6.67
C GLU A 191 12.64 -3.45 5.50
N SER A 192 12.39 -4.76 5.43
CA SER A 192 12.90 -5.62 4.36
C SER A 192 12.15 -6.97 4.32
N ALA A 193 12.26 -7.66 3.20
CA ALA A 193 11.75 -9.02 3.07
C ALA A 193 12.41 -10.00 4.05
N ALA A 194 13.69 -9.79 4.37
CA ALA A 194 14.43 -10.60 5.36
C ALA A 194 13.83 -10.43 6.76
N GLN A 195 13.57 -9.19 7.20
CA GLN A 195 12.94 -8.90 8.48
C GLN A 195 11.52 -9.50 8.54
N ALA A 196 10.71 -9.31 7.49
CA ALA A 196 9.36 -9.86 7.45
C ALA A 196 9.38 -11.39 7.54
N ARG A 197 10.29 -12.05 6.82
CA ARG A 197 10.48 -13.51 6.86
C ARG A 197 10.86 -14.00 8.25
N GLU A 198 11.78 -13.32 8.94
CA GLU A 198 12.19 -13.67 10.30
C GLU A 198 11.03 -13.57 11.29
N ILE A 199 10.20 -12.52 11.21
CA ILE A 199 9.01 -12.36 12.05
C ILE A 199 8.04 -13.52 11.80
N VAL A 200 7.72 -13.81 10.53
CA VAL A 200 6.81 -14.90 10.16
C VAL A 200 7.33 -16.25 10.65
N GLN A 201 8.62 -16.54 10.46
CA GLN A 201 9.24 -17.80 10.89
C GLN A 201 9.14 -18.00 12.41
N ARG A 202 9.40 -16.95 13.19
CA ARG A 202 9.25 -16.99 14.66
C ARG A 202 7.82 -17.32 15.09
N GLY A 203 6.82 -16.66 14.53
CA GLY A 203 5.42 -16.89 14.89
C GLY A 203 4.83 -18.21 14.36
N LEU A 204 5.47 -18.80 13.35
CA LEU A 204 5.14 -20.14 12.86
C LEU A 204 5.91 -21.26 13.60
N ASN A 205 6.74 -20.93 14.60
CA ASN A 205 7.62 -21.85 15.32
C ASN A 205 8.51 -22.68 14.38
N LEU A 206 9.06 -22.05 13.35
CA LEU A 206 9.99 -22.67 12.42
C LEU A 206 11.42 -22.40 12.89
N SER A 207 12.04 -23.40 13.47
CA SER A 207 13.46 -23.44 13.80
C SER A 207 14.30 -23.88 12.61
#